data_90a6a51a9d2f377a7bef6946e76ad039
#
_entry.id   90a6a51a9d2f377a7bef6946e76ad039
#
_cell.length_a   1.000
_cell.length_b   1.000
_cell.length_c   1.000
_cell.angle_alpha   90.00
_cell.angle_beta   90.00
_cell.angle_gamma   90.00
#
_symmetry.space_group_name_H-M   'P 1'
#
loop_
_entity.id
_entity.type
_entity.pdbx_description
1 polymer ?
#
loop_
_entity_poly.entity_id
_entity_poly.type
_entity_poly.pdbx_seq_one_letter_code
_entity_poly.pdbx_strand_id
1 'polypeptide(L)'
;DLRPQMVNLISSENNVTEIPAEDAKVGDYLLIRPGDRIPLDGIVVKGDSQIDTSAITGESVPVTVHVGDSLDSGCINMTETVVLKVEKILSESMVSKILNSVENAVANKPKLDKFITRFSKVYTPIVVVIALITAVVPPLLFNHPWYPYIYTALTFLVISCPCAIVIS
;
A
#
# COMPACT_ATOMS: atom_id res chain seq x y z
N ASP A 1 -10.90 9.18 -3.40
CA ASP A 1 -11.12 8.32 -2.24
C ASP A 1 -11.93 7.09 -2.68
N LEU A 2 -11.40 5.90 -2.46
CA LEU A 2 -12.05 4.63 -2.87
C LEU A 2 -13.13 4.18 -1.87
N ARG A 3 -13.25 4.86 -0.73
CA ARG A 3 -14.25 4.52 0.31
C ARG A 3 -15.40 5.50 0.28
N PRO A 4 -16.62 5.09 -0.06
CA PRO A 4 -17.80 5.91 0.19
C PRO A 4 -17.99 6.06 1.70
N GLN A 5 -18.19 7.29 2.13
CA GLN A 5 -18.39 7.62 3.57
C GLN A 5 -19.83 7.39 4.00
N MET A 6 -20.78 7.52 3.06
CA MET A 6 -22.21 7.41 3.33
C MET A 6 -22.84 6.37 2.41
N VAL A 7 -23.86 5.68 2.90
CA VAL A 7 -24.61 4.64 2.18
C VAL A 7 -26.12 4.83 2.35
N ASN A 8 -26.87 4.46 1.32
CA ASN A 8 -28.33 4.54 1.34
C ASN A 8 -28.91 3.21 1.85
N LEU A 9 -29.26 3.15 3.13
CA LEU A 9 -29.89 2.00 3.77
C LEU A 9 -31.39 1.99 3.48
N ILE A 10 -31.93 0.84 3.07
CA ILE A 10 -33.38 0.62 2.95
C ILE A 10 -33.91 0.05 4.27
N SER A 11 -34.73 0.83 4.97
CA SER A 11 -35.43 0.37 6.17
C SER A 11 -36.61 -0.55 5.83
N SER A 12 -37.07 -1.32 6.82
CA SER A 12 -38.22 -2.24 6.71
C SER A 12 -39.52 -1.58 6.22
N GLU A 13 -39.62 -0.26 6.34
CA GLU A 13 -40.76 0.56 5.86
C GLU A 13 -40.54 1.10 4.44
N ASN A 14 -39.57 0.59 3.69
CA ASN A 14 -39.20 1.06 2.35
C ASN A 14 -38.69 2.52 2.30
N ASN A 15 -38.34 3.09 3.45
CA ASN A 15 -37.70 4.40 3.55
C ASN A 15 -36.20 4.27 3.34
N VAL A 16 -35.64 5.14 2.49
CA VAL A 16 -34.19 5.22 2.28
C VAL A 16 -33.59 6.22 3.25
N THR A 17 -32.66 5.77 4.09
CA THR A 17 -31.94 6.62 5.04
C THR A 17 -30.47 6.58 4.73
N GLU A 18 -29.84 7.73 4.67
CA GLU A 18 -28.40 7.83 4.49
C GLU A 18 -27.70 7.65 5.83
N ILE A 19 -26.79 6.66 5.91
CA ILE A 19 -26.01 6.35 7.11
C ILE A 19 -24.52 6.28 6.77
N PRO A 20 -23.62 6.45 7.77
CA PRO A 20 -22.21 6.15 7.58
C PRO A 20 -22.00 4.67 7.17
N ALA A 21 -21.07 4.41 6.24
CA ALA A 21 -20.78 3.06 5.78
C ALA A 21 -20.27 2.14 6.91
N GLU A 22 -19.70 2.72 7.97
CA GLU A 22 -19.23 2.02 9.17
C GLU A 22 -20.34 1.44 10.03
N ASP A 23 -21.55 2.04 9.96
CA ASP A 23 -22.72 1.63 10.73
C ASP A 23 -23.53 0.51 10.04
N ALA A 24 -23.27 0.24 8.76
CA ALA A 24 -23.93 -0.82 8.00
C ALA A 24 -23.51 -2.21 8.49
N LYS A 25 -24.51 -3.09 8.65
CA LYS A 25 -24.34 -4.45 9.19
C LYS A 25 -24.56 -5.52 8.12
N VAL A 26 -24.00 -6.68 8.36
CA VAL A 26 -24.29 -7.86 7.55
C VAL A 26 -25.80 -8.15 7.56
N GLY A 27 -26.39 -8.29 6.38
CA GLY A 27 -27.80 -8.50 6.18
C GLY A 27 -28.62 -7.23 5.86
N ASP A 28 -28.04 -6.04 5.98
CA ASP A 28 -28.67 -4.80 5.59
C ASP A 28 -28.87 -4.69 4.07
N TYR A 29 -29.87 -3.93 3.65
CA TYR A 29 -30.17 -3.70 2.24
C TYR A 29 -29.77 -2.28 1.85
N LEU A 30 -28.88 -2.15 0.88
CA LEU A 30 -28.37 -0.90 0.38
C LEU A 30 -28.93 -0.58 -1.00
N LEU A 31 -29.36 0.65 -1.22
CA LEU A 31 -29.79 1.17 -2.51
C LEU A 31 -28.59 1.77 -3.23
N ILE A 32 -28.24 1.20 -4.39
CA ILE A 32 -27.14 1.65 -5.22
C ILE A 32 -27.69 2.24 -6.52
N ARG A 33 -27.57 3.54 -6.70
CA ARG A 33 -28.03 4.27 -7.87
C ARG A 33 -26.99 4.27 -8.99
N PRO A 34 -27.38 4.54 -10.24
CA PRO A 34 -26.41 4.80 -11.31
C PRO A 34 -25.45 5.92 -10.93
N GLY A 35 -24.15 5.67 -11.11
CA GLY A 35 -23.06 6.55 -10.70
C GLY A 35 -22.56 6.34 -9.28
N ASP A 36 -23.30 5.62 -8.44
CA ASP A 36 -22.86 5.32 -7.08
C ASP A 36 -21.76 4.23 -7.08
N ARG A 37 -20.82 4.41 -6.18
CA ARG A 37 -19.81 3.40 -5.89
C ARG A 37 -20.36 2.40 -4.88
N ILE A 38 -20.14 1.12 -5.13
CA ILE A 38 -20.54 0.03 -4.24
C ILE A 38 -19.72 0.13 -2.94
N PRO A 39 -20.40 0.33 -1.79
CA PRO A 39 -19.70 0.61 -0.54
C PRO A 39 -19.18 -0.63 0.17
N LEU A 40 -19.90 -1.75 0.08
CA LEU A 40 -19.64 -2.99 0.81
C LEU A 40 -19.85 -4.20 -0.10
N ASP A 41 -19.14 -5.28 0.19
CA ASP A 41 -19.33 -6.54 -0.53
C ASP A 41 -20.70 -7.13 -0.19
N GLY A 42 -21.42 -7.62 -1.22
CA GLY A 42 -22.74 -8.18 -1.03
C GLY A 42 -23.31 -8.86 -2.27
N ILE A 43 -24.57 -9.26 -2.18
CA ILE A 43 -25.31 -9.93 -3.25
C ILE A 43 -26.43 -9.04 -3.76
N VAL A 44 -26.61 -8.99 -5.07
CA VAL A 44 -27.74 -8.30 -5.71
C VAL A 44 -29.04 -9.04 -5.39
N VAL A 45 -29.99 -8.38 -4.74
CA VAL A 45 -31.29 -8.97 -4.39
C VAL A 45 -32.41 -8.42 -5.24
N LYS A 46 -32.21 -7.28 -5.91
CA LYS A 46 -33.21 -6.68 -6.80
C LYS A 46 -32.50 -5.77 -7.83
N GLY A 47 -32.99 -5.81 -9.08
CA GLY A 47 -32.50 -5.02 -10.20
C GLY A 47 -31.39 -5.71 -10.97
N ASP A 48 -31.20 -5.28 -12.24
CA ASP A 48 -30.13 -5.71 -13.12
C ASP A 48 -29.39 -4.47 -13.55
N SER A 49 -28.06 -4.51 -13.65
CA SER A 49 -27.29 -3.35 -14.06
C SER A 49 -25.96 -3.73 -14.70
N GLN A 50 -25.26 -2.73 -15.23
CA GLN A 50 -23.86 -2.85 -15.64
C GLN A 50 -22.98 -2.23 -14.57
N ILE A 51 -21.93 -2.94 -14.21
CA ILE A 51 -20.99 -2.55 -13.17
C ILE A 51 -19.61 -2.34 -13.78
N ASP A 52 -19.03 -1.20 -13.55
CA ASP A 52 -17.63 -0.92 -13.87
C ASP A 52 -16.73 -1.46 -12.75
N THR A 53 -15.95 -2.47 -13.09
CA THR A 53 -15.02 -3.12 -12.16
C THR A 53 -13.57 -2.64 -12.34
N SER A 54 -13.33 -1.67 -13.22
CA SER A 54 -11.98 -1.21 -13.62
C SER A 54 -11.11 -0.75 -12.44
N ALA A 55 -11.72 -0.19 -11.40
CA ALA A 55 -11.00 0.24 -10.20
C ALA A 55 -10.37 -0.91 -9.40
N ILE A 56 -10.85 -2.15 -9.57
CA ILE A 56 -10.39 -3.34 -8.84
C ILE A 56 -9.65 -4.30 -9.75
N THR A 57 -10.22 -4.62 -10.91
CA THR A 57 -9.67 -5.62 -11.85
C THR A 57 -8.70 -5.00 -12.86
N GLY A 58 -8.79 -3.69 -13.10
CA GLY A 58 -8.08 -2.99 -14.17
C GLY A 58 -8.70 -3.19 -15.56
N GLU A 59 -9.79 -3.95 -15.68
CA GLU A 59 -10.49 -4.19 -16.94
C GLU A 59 -11.54 -3.12 -17.19
N SER A 60 -11.50 -2.47 -18.35
CA SER A 60 -12.41 -1.36 -18.69
C SER A 60 -13.75 -1.82 -19.28
N VAL A 61 -14.02 -3.13 -19.33
CA VAL A 61 -15.27 -3.66 -19.87
C VAL A 61 -16.28 -3.81 -18.73
N PRO A 62 -17.44 -3.11 -18.79
CA PRO A 62 -18.49 -3.27 -17.78
C PRO A 62 -19.06 -4.69 -17.75
N VAL A 63 -19.32 -5.19 -16.56
CA VAL A 63 -19.90 -6.54 -16.34
C VAL A 63 -21.39 -6.37 -16.08
N THR A 64 -22.23 -7.15 -16.80
CA THR A 64 -23.66 -7.20 -16.51
C THR A 64 -23.90 -8.10 -15.29
N VAL A 65 -24.70 -7.60 -14.35
CA VAL A 65 -25.04 -8.31 -13.11
C VAL A 65 -26.55 -8.47 -12.98
N HIS A 66 -26.95 -9.60 -12.42
CA HIS A 66 -28.33 -10.01 -12.19
C HIS A 66 -28.58 -10.32 -10.72
N VAL A 67 -29.85 -10.49 -10.37
CA VAL A 67 -30.24 -10.93 -9.02
C VAL A 67 -29.57 -12.27 -8.68
N GLY A 68 -28.86 -12.29 -7.56
CA GLY A 68 -28.08 -13.43 -7.07
C GLY A 68 -26.57 -13.32 -7.32
N ASP A 69 -26.13 -12.36 -8.13
CA ASP A 69 -24.70 -12.14 -8.38
C ASP A 69 -24.04 -11.40 -7.19
N SER A 70 -22.79 -11.77 -6.92
CA SER A 70 -21.97 -11.14 -5.90
C SER A 70 -21.29 -9.88 -6.47
N LEU A 71 -21.28 -8.82 -5.71
CA LEU A 71 -20.63 -7.55 -6.03
C LEU A 71 -19.57 -7.20 -4.98
N ASP A 72 -18.41 -6.82 -5.46
CA ASP A 72 -17.30 -6.34 -4.63
C ASP A 72 -17.39 -4.82 -4.41
N SER A 73 -17.02 -4.39 -3.21
CA SER A 73 -16.92 -2.96 -2.88
C SER A 73 -15.87 -2.24 -3.74
N GLY A 74 -16.15 -0.99 -4.08
CA GLY A 74 -15.25 -0.16 -4.90
C GLY A 74 -15.61 -0.11 -6.38
N CYS A 75 -16.42 -1.03 -6.92
CA CYS A 75 -17.00 -0.96 -8.26
C CYS A 75 -18.01 0.19 -8.38
N ILE A 76 -18.34 0.59 -9.60
CA ILE A 76 -19.30 1.67 -9.88
C ILE A 76 -20.51 1.10 -10.61
N ASN A 77 -21.71 1.40 -10.11
CA ASN A 77 -22.96 1.09 -10.78
C ASN A 77 -23.19 2.05 -11.96
N MET A 78 -23.50 1.54 -13.17
CA MET A 78 -23.55 2.38 -14.35
C MET A 78 -24.96 2.68 -14.87
N THR A 79 -25.87 1.70 -14.92
CA THR A 79 -27.09 1.84 -15.71
C THR A 79 -28.36 1.96 -14.88
N GLU A 80 -28.66 0.98 -14.03
CA GLU A 80 -29.91 0.92 -13.29
C GLU A 80 -29.69 0.83 -11.79
N THR A 81 -30.73 1.18 -11.02
CA THR A 81 -30.68 1.09 -9.56
C THR A 81 -30.76 -0.38 -9.13
N VAL A 82 -29.83 -0.81 -8.31
CA VAL A 82 -29.79 -2.15 -7.73
C VAL A 82 -29.94 -2.11 -6.22
N VAL A 83 -30.48 -3.15 -5.64
CA VAL A 83 -30.51 -3.35 -4.18
C VAL A 83 -29.51 -4.44 -3.84
N LEU A 84 -28.57 -4.10 -3.00
CA LEU A 84 -27.49 -4.96 -2.53
C LEU A 84 -27.77 -5.40 -1.10
N LYS A 85 -27.71 -6.69 -0.80
CA LYS A 85 -27.70 -7.23 0.55
C LYS A 85 -26.26 -7.38 1.01
N VAL A 86 -25.90 -6.73 2.10
CA VAL A 86 -24.55 -6.74 2.65
C VAL A 86 -24.17 -8.14 3.16
N GLU A 87 -23.04 -8.66 2.70
CA GLU A 87 -22.48 -9.95 3.18
C GLU A 87 -21.28 -9.74 4.12
N LYS A 88 -20.50 -8.66 3.92
CA LYS A 88 -19.31 -8.38 4.72
C LYS A 88 -19.34 -6.95 5.23
N ILE A 89 -18.88 -6.76 6.47
CA ILE A 89 -18.71 -5.43 7.05
C ILE A 89 -17.53 -4.69 6.38
N LEU A 90 -17.50 -3.37 6.55
CA LEU A 90 -16.49 -2.50 5.92
C LEU A 90 -15.05 -2.94 6.16
N SER A 91 -14.72 -3.43 7.37
CA SER A 91 -13.39 -3.93 7.71
C SER A 91 -12.95 -5.19 6.95
N GLU A 92 -13.90 -6.00 6.50
CA GLU A 92 -13.69 -7.26 5.77
C GLU A 92 -13.89 -7.13 4.26
N SER A 93 -14.39 -5.98 3.79
CA SER A 93 -14.63 -5.73 2.37
C SER A 93 -13.33 -5.70 1.55
N MET A 94 -13.45 -5.95 0.24
CA MET A 94 -12.31 -6.03 -0.68
C MET A 94 -11.43 -4.76 -0.63
N VAL A 95 -12.04 -3.58 -0.65
CA VAL A 95 -11.31 -2.30 -0.59
C VAL A 95 -10.52 -2.15 0.71
N SER A 96 -11.09 -2.55 1.85
CA SER A 96 -10.38 -2.49 3.14
C SER A 96 -9.18 -3.43 3.18
N LYS A 97 -9.28 -4.63 2.60
CA LYS A 97 -8.17 -5.58 2.50
C LYS A 97 -7.03 -5.04 1.64
N ILE A 98 -7.35 -4.44 0.49
CA ILE A 98 -6.34 -3.83 -0.39
C ILE A 98 -5.63 -2.68 0.34
N LEU A 99 -6.36 -1.77 0.99
CA LEU A 99 -5.79 -0.64 1.70
C LEU A 99 -4.91 -1.08 2.88
N ASN A 100 -5.37 -2.04 3.69
CA ASN A 100 -4.58 -2.60 4.78
C ASN A 100 -3.30 -3.30 4.29
N SER A 101 -3.35 -3.94 3.13
CA SER A 101 -2.17 -4.57 2.52
C SER A 101 -1.15 -3.52 2.08
N VAL A 102 -1.59 -2.39 1.52
CA VAL A 102 -0.72 -1.27 1.14
C VAL A 102 -0.13 -0.58 2.38
N GLU A 103 -0.93 -0.29 3.40
CA GLU A 103 -0.46 0.31 4.66
C GLU A 103 0.57 -0.58 5.37
N ASN A 104 0.33 -1.89 5.43
CA ASN A 104 1.27 -2.85 6.01
C ASN A 104 2.57 -2.97 5.20
N ALA A 105 2.52 -2.86 3.87
CA ALA A 105 3.70 -2.84 3.03
C ALA A 105 4.55 -1.58 3.27
N VAL A 106 3.92 -0.42 3.47
CA VAL A 106 4.61 0.84 3.80
C VAL A 106 5.14 0.83 5.24
N ALA A 107 4.40 0.26 6.19
CA ALA A 107 4.80 0.17 7.60
C ALA A 107 6.01 -0.76 7.84
N ASN A 108 6.26 -1.73 6.96
CA ASN A 108 7.41 -2.63 7.06
C ASN A 108 8.75 -2.05 6.56
N LYS A 109 8.75 -0.91 5.85
CA LYS A 109 9.99 -0.20 5.44
C LYS A 109 10.87 0.30 6.60
N PRO A 110 10.36 0.75 7.77
CA PRO A 110 11.20 1.33 8.82
C PRO A 110 12.21 0.39 9.47
N LYS A 111 12.06 -0.92 9.36
CA LYS A 111 12.98 -1.88 10.02
C LYS A 111 14.31 -2.01 9.28
N LEU A 112 14.30 -1.98 7.96
CA LEU A 112 15.50 -2.02 7.12
C LEU A 112 16.29 -0.72 7.23
N ASP A 113 15.64 0.44 7.21
CA ASP A 113 16.28 1.74 7.34
C ASP A 113 16.98 1.91 8.69
N LYS A 114 16.37 1.43 9.78
CA LYS A 114 16.99 1.45 11.11
C LYS A 114 18.24 0.56 11.20
N PHE A 115 18.23 -0.59 10.53
CA PHE A 115 19.39 -1.49 10.50
C PHE A 115 20.53 -0.88 9.70
N ILE A 116 20.26 -0.35 8.50
CA ILE A 116 21.25 0.30 7.64
C ILE A 116 21.86 1.51 8.34
N THR A 117 21.04 2.36 8.96
CA THR A 117 21.52 3.53 9.70
C THR A 117 22.37 3.15 10.90
N ARG A 118 22.03 2.10 11.64
CA ARG A 118 22.80 1.63 12.79
C ARG A 118 24.12 1.01 12.35
N PHE A 119 24.12 0.26 11.27
CA PHE A 119 25.32 -0.33 10.67
C PHE A 119 26.27 0.76 10.17
N SER A 120 25.78 1.73 9.43
CA SER A 120 26.59 2.84 8.91
C SER A 120 27.24 3.67 10.03
N LYS A 121 26.55 3.92 11.15
CA LYS A 121 27.09 4.68 12.29
C LYS A 121 28.32 4.04 12.93
N VAL A 122 28.45 2.73 12.88
CA VAL A 122 29.58 1.99 13.46
C VAL A 122 30.62 1.68 12.39
N TYR A 123 30.20 1.24 11.22
CA TYR A 123 31.09 0.83 10.13
C TYR A 123 31.90 1.99 9.56
N THR A 124 31.27 3.13 9.30
CA THR A 124 31.93 4.29 8.67
C THR A 124 33.14 4.81 9.47
N PRO A 125 33.03 5.10 10.79
CA PRO A 125 34.18 5.58 11.53
C PRO A 125 35.32 4.53 11.61
N ILE A 126 35.01 3.24 11.66
CA ILE A 126 36.03 2.19 11.68
C ILE A 126 36.83 2.20 10.38
N VAL A 127 36.16 2.25 9.23
CA VAL A 127 36.82 2.28 7.91
C VAL A 127 37.69 3.52 7.75
N VAL A 128 37.20 4.69 8.20
CA VAL A 128 37.98 5.94 8.16
C VAL A 128 39.24 5.85 9.01
N VAL A 129 39.15 5.30 10.21
CA VAL A 129 40.32 5.11 11.09
C VAL A 129 41.35 4.18 10.47
N ILE A 130 40.92 3.05 9.88
CA ILE A 130 41.82 2.12 9.20
C ILE A 130 42.50 2.79 8.00
N ALA A 131 41.75 3.58 7.21
CA ALA A 131 42.30 4.32 6.08
C ALA A 131 43.34 5.36 6.52
N LEU A 132 43.08 6.08 7.62
CA LEU A 132 44.05 7.05 8.22
C LEU A 132 45.31 6.32 8.71
N ILE A 133 45.19 5.19 9.38
CA ILE A 133 46.32 4.39 9.82
C ILE A 133 47.15 3.94 8.62
N THR A 134 46.51 3.46 7.57
CA THR A 134 47.20 3.00 6.33
C THR A 134 47.89 4.17 5.61
N ALA A 135 47.37 5.38 5.66
CA ALA A 135 47.94 6.54 5.03
C ALA A 135 49.18 7.10 5.80
N VAL A 136 49.15 7.03 7.15
CA VAL A 136 50.12 7.72 8.01
C VAL A 136 51.23 6.80 8.54
N VAL A 137 50.88 5.58 8.97
CA VAL A 137 51.83 4.70 9.68
C VAL A 137 52.97 4.21 8.79
N PRO A 138 52.75 3.71 7.55
CA PRO A 138 53.85 3.23 6.72
C PRO A 138 54.84 4.31 6.31
N PRO A 139 54.45 5.53 5.83
CA PRO A 139 55.42 6.52 5.45
C PRO A 139 56.22 7.08 6.66
N LEU A 140 55.59 7.07 7.86
CA LEU A 140 56.24 7.57 9.08
C LEU A 140 57.28 6.53 9.60
N LEU A 141 56.99 5.23 9.56
CA LEU A 141 57.85 4.17 10.07
C LEU A 141 58.98 3.79 9.08
N PHE A 142 58.70 3.80 7.76
CA PHE A 142 59.64 3.34 6.75
C PHE A 142 60.26 4.45 5.90
N ASN A 143 59.98 5.71 6.19
CA ASN A 143 60.47 6.91 5.50
C ASN A 143 60.29 6.86 3.97
N HIS A 144 59.13 6.22 3.53
CA HIS A 144 58.73 6.07 2.13
C HIS A 144 57.93 7.28 1.63
N PRO A 145 57.89 7.54 0.32
CA PRO A 145 57.11 8.65 -0.26
C PRO A 145 55.63 8.52 0.09
N TRP A 146 55.00 9.63 0.47
CA TRP A 146 53.62 9.70 0.94
C TRP A 146 52.59 9.38 -0.13
N TYR A 147 52.90 9.65 -1.40
CA TYR A 147 51.92 9.61 -2.50
C TYR A 147 51.26 8.22 -2.70
N PRO A 148 52.00 7.06 -2.77
CA PRO A 148 51.37 5.76 -2.98
C PRO A 148 50.44 5.33 -1.81
N TYR A 149 50.77 5.71 -0.59
CA TYR A 149 49.98 5.32 0.58
C TYR A 149 48.67 6.13 0.70
N ILE A 150 48.72 7.42 0.35
CA ILE A 150 47.49 8.24 0.24
C ILE A 150 46.60 7.70 -0.85
N TYR A 151 47.13 7.35 -2.01
CA TYR A 151 46.37 6.77 -3.11
C TYR A 151 45.69 5.46 -2.69
N THR A 152 46.45 4.56 -2.02
CA THR A 152 45.91 3.28 -1.50
C THR A 152 44.83 3.48 -0.48
N ALA A 153 44.96 4.43 0.46
CA ALA A 153 43.97 4.74 1.46
C ALA A 153 42.67 5.31 0.84
N LEU A 154 42.79 6.18 -0.16
CA LEU A 154 41.64 6.70 -0.92
C LEU A 154 40.92 5.60 -1.69
N THR A 155 41.66 4.71 -2.37
CA THR A 155 41.09 3.57 -3.10
C THR A 155 40.38 2.61 -2.14
N PHE A 156 40.96 2.37 -0.95
CA PHE A 156 40.33 1.57 0.09
C PHE A 156 39.02 2.18 0.58
N LEU A 157 38.95 3.50 0.79
CA LEU A 157 37.72 4.20 1.16
C LEU A 157 36.61 4.04 0.11
N VAL A 158 36.95 4.19 -1.16
CA VAL A 158 35.99 4.07 -2.27
C VAL A 158 35.43 2.64 -2.37
N ILE A 159 36.31 1.61 -2.28
CA ILE A 159 35.90 0.20 -2.39
C ILE A 159 35.07 -0.25 -1.16
N SER A 160 35.43 0.26 0.02
CA SER A 160 34.74 -0.05 1.28
C SER A 160 33.40 0.66 1.46
N CYS A 161 33.03 1.57 0.55
CA CYS A 161 31.72 2.23 0.60
C CYS A 161 30.60 1.20 0.33
N PRO A 162 29.62 0.98 1.22
CA PRO A 162 28.52 0.06 1.02
C PRO A 162 27.42 0.65 0.12
N CYS A 163 27.83 1.33 -0.98
CA CYS A 163 26.91 2.03 -1.90
C CYS A 163 25.86 1.09 -2.52
N ALA A 164 26.17 -0.22 -2.66
CA ALA A 164 25.24 -1.22 -3.19
C ALA A 164 24.04 -1.48 -2.25
N ILE A 165 24.20 -1.27 -0.93
CA ILE A 165 23.13 -1.48 0.06
C ILE A 165 22.15 -0.31 0.08
N VAL A 166 22.59 0.88 -0.37
CA VAL A 166 21.73 2.09 -0.38
C VAL A 166 20.82 2.12 -1.61
N ILE A 167 21.17 1.41 -2.68
CA ILE A 167 20.43 1.42 -3.96
C ILE A 167 19.37 0.29 -4.00
N SER A 168 19.42 -0.69 -3.11
CA SER A 168 18.46 -1.77 -2.98
C SER A 168 17.35 -1.43 -1.98
#